data_842ce7222679dd6a4bda901e2438e41e
#
_entry.id   842ce7222679dd6a4bda901e2438e41e
#
_cell.length_a   1.000
_cell.length_b   1.000
_cell.length_c   1.000
_cell.angle_alpha   90.00
_cell.angle_beta   90.00
_cell.angle_gamma   90.00
#
_symmetry.space_group_name_H-M   'P 1'
#
loop_
_entity.id
_entity.type
_entity.pdbx_description
1 polymer ?
#
loop_
_entity_poly.entity_id
_entity_poly.type
_entity_poly.pdbx_seq_one_letter_code
_entity_poly.pdbx_strand_id
1 'polypeptide(L)'
;MIKKILLGMTTLSCIALASQDTNLYLKTGADIWQKFDVITPRDSETINRKKADRMGYELTIETTREIYPNLELGAGISYQDHGSTKSLNDKDFDIKLDMPKFTSIPIYLTTKYNIPINSNIKPYLKADLGYSFNHNSGDLKFIDYELGETIKVSSDIKNGLYFGIGAGVEYNNFVADLMYKINKAKFETSTPYGKTKDDFDYSRVTLSVGYKFNF
;
A
#
# COMPACT_ATOMS: atom_id res chain seq x y z
N MET A 1 6.62 1.51 19.20
CA MET A 1 6.34 0.85 17.92
C MET A 1 7.55 0.87 16.98
N ILE A 2 8.17 2.01 16.73
CA ILE A 2 9.36 2.19 15.86
C ILE A 2 10.52 1.24 16.19
N LYS A 3 10.83 1.00 17.50
CA LYS A 3 11.91 0.06 17.91
C LYS A 3 11.68 -1.39 17.46
N LYS A 4 10.40 -1.84 17.38
CA LYS A 4 10.09 -3.22 16.93
C LYS A 4 10.17 -3.36 15.41
N ILE A 5 9.87 -2.28 14.66
CA ILE A 5 10.03 -2.22 13.20
C ILE A 5 11.51 -2.20 12.84
N LEU A 6 12.32 -1.43 13.58
CA LEU A 6 13.78 -1.36 13.37
C LEU A 6 14.44 -2.74 13.62
N LEU A 7 13.98 -3.48 14.63
CA LEU A 7 14.47 -4.83 14.93
C LEU A 7 14.12 -5.83 13.82
N GLY A 8 12.91 -5.71 13.23
CA GLY A 8 12.51 -6.52 12.07
C GLY A 8 13.32 -6.22 10.81
N MET A 9 13.68 -4.96 10.57
CA MET A 9 14.53 -4.57 9.45
C MET A 9 15.96 -5.08 9.57
N THR A 10 16.52 -5.09 10.79
CA THR A 10 17.88 -5.63 11.02
C THR A 10 17.95 -7.14 10.84
N THR A 11 16.90 -7.88 11.21
CA THR A 11 16.86 -9.34 11.00
C THR A 11 16.69 -9.71 9.53
N LEU A 12 15.92 -8.95 8.76
CA LEU A 12 15.76 -9.16 7.31
C LEU A 12 17.07 -8.90 6.56
N SER A 13 17.82 -7.85 6.94
CA SER A 13 19.14 -7.55 6.36
C SER A 13 20.19 -8.61 6.70
N CYS A 14 20.16 -9.21 7.89
CA CYS A 14 21.08 -10.29 8.26
C CYS A 14 20.85 -11.59 7.45
N ILE A 15 19.62 -11.90 7.08
CA ILE A 15 19.31 -13.09 6.25
C ILE A 15 19.76 -12.86 4.80
N ALA A 16 19.64 -11.66 4.28
CA ALA A 16 20.08 -11.30 2.93
C ALA A 16 21.60 -11.32 2.77
N LEU A 17 22.35 -10.95 3.81
CA LEU A 17 23.82 -10.87 3.78
C LEU A 17 24.53 -12.21 3.99
N ALA A 18 23.83 -13.27 4.36
CA ALA A 18 24.44 -14.55 4.73
C ALA A 18 24.52 -15.58 3.57
N SER A 19 24.06 -15.26 2.36
CA SER A 19 24.00 -16.24 1.26
C SER A 19 24.52 -15.65 -0.05
N GLN A 20 25.48 -16.34 -0.67
CA GLN A 20 25.81 -16.13 -2.09
C GLN A 20 24.53 -16.32 -2.93
N ASP A 21 24.40 -15.59 -4.05
CA ASP A 21 23.26 -15.59 -4.96
C ASP A 21 21.99 -14.89 -4.44
N THR A 22 22.12 -13.89 -3.58
CA THR A 22 21.01 -13.08 -3.11
C THR A 22 20.93 -11.76 -3.85
N ASN A 23 19.74 -11.43 -4.33
CA ASN A 23 19.43 -10.13 -4.93
C ASN A 23 18.77 -9.20 -3.90
N LEU A 24 19.22 -7.95 -3.82
CA LEU A 24 18.58 -6.90 -3.05
C LEU A 24 18.07 -5.81 -4.00
N TYR A 25 16.81 -5.45 -3.88
CA TYR A 25 16.17 -4.41 -4.68
C TYR A 25 15.82 -3.21 -3.81
N LEU A 26 16.20 -2.02 -4.26
CA LEU A 26 15.70 -0.76 -3.74
C LEU A 26 14.84 -0.11 -4.83
N LYS A 27 13.55 0.13 -4.53
CA LYS A 27 12.60 0.65 -5.50
C LYS A 27 11.82 1.83 -4.95
N THR A 28 11.44 2.74 -5.84
CA THR A 28 10.45 3.78 -5.58
C THR A 28 9.35 3.68 -6.62
N GLY A 29 8.11 3.94 -6.21
CA GLY A 29 6.95 3.84 -7.09
C GLY A 29 5.95 4.95 -6.87
N ALA A 30 5.13 5.17 -7.89
CA ALA A 30 4.01 6.09 -7.87
C ALA A 30 2.74 5.37 -8.33
N ASP A 31 1.62 5.68 -7.67
CA ASP A 31 0.32 5.10 -8.01
C ASP A 31 -0.27 5.84 -9.20
N ILE A 32 -0.32 5.19 -10.36
CA ILE A 32 -0.90 5.74 -11.60
C ILE A 32 -2.41 5.56 -11.67
N TRP A 33 -2.94 4.66 -10.88
CA TRP A 33 -4.37 4.46 -10.65
C TRP A 33 -4.60 3.99 -9.23
N GLN A 34 -5.68 4.47 -8.59
CA GLN A 34 -5.99 4.12 -7.22
C GLN A 34 -7.48 4.25 -6.93
N LYS A 35 -7.96 3.40 -6.03
CA LYS A 35 -9.35 3.32 -5.60
C LYS A 35 -9.44 2.93 -4.14
N PHE A 36 -10.19 3.69 -3.36
CA PHE A 36 -10.65 3.28 -2.03
C PHE A 36 -12.03 2.60 -2.15
N ASP A 37 -12.26 1.56 -1.36
CA ASP A 37 -13.62 1.03 -1.19
C ASP A 37 -14.47 2.04 -0.41
N VAL A 38 -15.77 2.01 -0.71
CA VAL A 38 -16.72 2.98 -0.17
C VAL A 38 -17.29 2.45 1.15
N ILE A 39 -17.24 3.28 2.18
CA ILE A 39 -18.09 3.11 3.37
C ILE A 39 -19.52 3.48 2.93
N THR A 40 -20.40 2.49 2.85
CA THR A 40 -21.81 2.72 2.51
C THR A 40 -22.61 2.87 3.80
N PRO A 41 -23.15 4.04 4.11
CA PRO A 41 -24.14 4.17 5.15
C PRO A 41 -25.36 3.32 4.77
N ARG A 42 -25.96 2.61 5.72
CA ARG A 42 -26.95 1.54 5.53
C ARG A 42 -28.24 1.94 4.80
N ASP A 43 -28.52 3.23 4.60
CA ASP A 43 -29.79 3.72 4.05
C ASP A 43 -29.68 4.97 3.15
N SER A 44 -28.57 5.28 2.55
CA SER A 44 -28.47 6.43 1.67
C SER A 44 -27.62 6.19 0.42
N GLU A 45 -27.94 6.95 -0.64
CA GLU A 45 -27.36 6.87 -1.96
C GLU A 45 -25.83 6.65 -1.95
N THR A 46 -25.38 5.70 -2.77
CA THR A 46 -23.98 5.31 -2.91
C THR A 46 -23.12 6.53 -3.25
N ILE A 47 -22.46 7.09 -2.26
CA ILE A 47 -21.51 8.17 -2.47
C ILE A 47 -20.29 7.60 -3.19
N ASN A 48 -20.18 7.90 -4.49
CA ASN A 48 -19.12 7.44 -5.38
C ASN A 48 -17.75 8.05 -5.03
N ARG A 49 -17.10 7.56 -3.99
CA ARG A 49 -15.79 8.03 -3.50
C ARG A 49 -14.66 7.17 -4.00
N LYS A 50 -14.35 7.22 -5.26
CA LYS A 50 -13.40 6.28 -5.86
C LYS A 50 -12.00 6.84 -6.09
N LYS A 51 -11.76 8.13 -5.89
CA LYS A 51 -10.47 8.74 -6.24
C LYS A 51 -9.78 9.33 -5.02
N ALA A 52 -8.49 9.05 -4.87
CA ALA A 52 -7.65 9.75 -3.91
C ALA A 52 -7.48 11.23 -4.30
N ASP A 53 -7.17 12.05 -3.33
CA ASP A 53 -6.93 13.48 -3.51
C ASP A 53 -5.62 13.75 -4.25
N ARG A 54 -4.63 12.89 -4.07
CA ARG A 54 -3.31 13.01 -4.69
C ARG A 54 -2.78 11.63 -5.10
N MET A 55 -1.76 11.64 -5.94
CA MET A 55 -0.98 10.47 -6.30
C MET A 55 -0.30 9.87 -5.07
N GLY A 56 -0.46 8.57 -4.87
CA GLY A 56 0.26 7.82 -3.85
C GLY A 56 1.70 7.53 -4.29
N TYR A 57 2.58 7.26 -3.33
CA TYR A 57 3.95 6.84 -3.59
C TYR A 57 4.39 5.73 -2.64
N GLU A 58 5.43 5.01 -3.05
CA GLU A 58 6.02 3.98 -2.20
C GLU A 58 7.54 3.95 -2.29
N LEU A 59 8.14 3.49 -1.18
CA LEU A 59 9.55 3.10 -1.11
C LEU A 59 9.60 1.63 -0.70
N THR A 60 10.36 0.81 -1.41
CA THR A 60 10.37 -0.64 -1.26
C THR A 60 11.78 -1.17 -1.15
N ILE A 61 11.98 -2.08 -0.20
CA ILE A 61 13.18 -2.90 -0.07
C ILE A 61 12.71 -4.36 -0.22
N GLU A 62 13.29 -5.08 -1.16
CA GLU A 62 13.01 -6.50 -1.38
C GLU A 62 14.32 -7.27 -1.45
N THR A 63 14.29 -8.52 -0.98
CA THR A 63 15.36 -9.48 -1.21
C THR A 63 14.77 -10.73 -1.85
N THR A 64 15.46 -11.27 -2.86
CA THR A 64 15.06 -12.53 -3.49
C THR A 64 16.28 -13.42 -3.71
N ARG A 65 16.02 -14.71 -3.83
CA ARG A 65 16.97 -15.72 -4.22
C ARG A 65 16.34 -16.66 -5.23
N GLU A 66 17.11 -17.08 -6.24
CA GLU A 66 16.68 -18.11 -7.16
C GLU A 66 16.61 -19.46 -6.43
N ILE A 67 15.42 -20.05 -6.43
CA ILE A 67 15.15 -21.36 -5.80
C ILE A 67 14.97 -22.48 -6.83
N TYR A 68 14.66 -22.11 -8.06
CA TYR A 68 14.53 -22.97 -9.22
C TYR A 68 14.85 -22.16 -10.47
N PRO A 69 15.32 -22.77 -11.59
CA PRO A 69 15.65 -22.03 -12.81
C PRO A 69 14.57 -21.01 -13.19
N ASN A 70 14.94 -19.74 -13.25
CA ASN A 70 14.09 -18.59 -13.54
C ASN A 70 13.03 -18.25 -12.46
N LEU A 71 12.99 -18.94 -11.34
CA LEU A 71 12.04 -18.68 -10.27
C LEU A 71 12.76 -18.18 -9.01
N GLU A 72 12.49 -16.94 -8.64
CA GLU A 72 13.01 -16.34 -7.40
C GLU A 72 11.91 -16.31 -6.36
N LEU A 73 12.28 -16.58 -5.11
CA LEU A 73 11.46 -16.39 -3.91
C LEU A 73 12.17 -15.43 -2.97
N GLY A 74 11.40 -14.62 -2.28
CA GLY A 74 11.97 -13.65 -1.37
C GLY A 74 10.96 -12.98 -0.44
N ALA A 75 11.40 -11.89 0.16
CA ALA A 75 10.59 -11.09 1.06
C ALA A 75 10.82 -9.60 0.82
N GLY A 76 9.81 -8.81 1.15
CA GLY A 76 9.88 -7.36 1.01
C GLY A 76 9.17 -6.62 2.11
N ILE A 77 9.55 -5.36 2.24
CA ILE A 77 8.89 -4.35 3.06
C ILE A 77 8.77 -3.08 2.24
N SER A 78 7.61 -2.43 2.32
CA SER A 78 7.38 -1.15 1.67
C SER A 78 6.85 -0.13 2.66
N TYR A 79 7.19 1.13 2.46
CA TYR A 79 6.45 2.27 3.02
C TYR A 79 5.58 2.85 1.93
N GLN A 80 4.29 3.01 2.19
CA GLN A 80 3.29 3.41 1.23
C GLN A 80 2.47 4.57 1.77
N ASP A 81 2.51 5.73 1.10
CA ASP A 81 1.62 6.86 1.36
C ASP A 81 0.52 6.87 0.29
N HIS A 82 -0.71 6.63 0.70
CA HIS A 82 -1.87 6.54 -0.19
C HIS A 82 -2.61 7.88 -0.33
N GLY A 83 -2.10 8.94 0.32
CA GLY A 83 -2.79 10.21 0.37
C GLY A 83 -4.03 10.16 1.27
N SER A 84 -5.02 10.96 0.93
CA SER A 84 -6.35 10.99 1.54
C SER A 84 -7.42 10.80 0.46
N THR A 85 -8.60 10.35 0.85
CA THR A 85 -9.75 10.45 -0.05
C THR A 85 -10.12 11.92 -0.23
N LYS A 86 -10.67 12.27 -1.39
CA LYS A 86 -11.20 13.63 -1.59
C LYS A 86 -12.21 13.97 -0.51
N SER A 87 -12.10 15.17 0.05
CA SER A 87 -13.09 15.72 0.96
C SER A 87 -14.45 15.72 0.27
N LEU A 88 -15.49 15.32 0.98
CA LEU A 88 -16.84 15.50 0.52
C LEU A 88 -17.30 16.89 0.89
N ASN A 89 -17.82 17.57 -0.09
CA ASN A 89 -18.52 18.83 0.08
C ASN A 89 -19.96 18.61 -0.35
N ASP A 90 -20.85 18.51 0.61
CA ASP A 90 -22.28 18.50 0.35
C ASP A 90 -22.74 19.96 0.36
N LYS A 91 -23.05 20.47 -0.85
CA LYS A 91 -23.46 21.86 -1.03
C LYS A 91 -24.91 22.13 -0.57
N ASP A 92 -25.72 21.08 -0.48
CA ASP A 92 -27.12 21.20 -0.09
C ASP A 92 -27.29 21.30 1.43
N PHE A 93 -26.31 20.79 2.18
CA PHE A 93 -26.28 20.83 3.65
C PHE A 93 -25.12 21.64 4.21
N ASP A 94 -24.30 22.31 3.38
CA ASP A 94 -23.10 23.07 3.78
C ASP A 94 -22.14 22.28 4.73
N ILE A 95 -22.06 20.94 4.51
CA ILE A 95 -21.24 20.04 5.30
C ILE A 95 -20.01 19.62 4.50
N LYS A 96 -18.83 19.72 5.12
CA LYS A 96 -17.58 19.16 4.58
C LYS A 96 -17.07 18.02 5.45
N LEU A 97 -16.74 16.89 4.83
CA LEU A 97 -16.15 15.74 5.47
C LEU A 97 -14.69 15.58 5.00
N ASP A 98 -13.74 15.81 5.90
CA ASP A 98 -12.32 15.59 5.65
C ASP A 98 -11.87 14.23 6.22
N MET A 99 -11.35 13.38 5.34
CA MET A 99 -10.82 12.05 5.69
C MET A 99 -9.35 12.13 6.11
N PRO A 100 -8.91 11.33 7.10
CA PRO A 100 -7.51 11.27 7.48
C PRO A 100 -6.62 10.71 6.35
N LYS A 101 -5.33 11.04 6.42
CA LYS A 101 -4.33 10.42 5.53
C LYS A 101 -4.15 8.96 5.89
N PHE A 102 -3.97 8.14 4.87
CA PHE A 102 -3.76 6.71 4.99
C PHE A 102 -2.35 6.32 4.53
N THR A 103 -1.63 5.64 5.40
CA THR A 103 -0.31 5.08 5.11
C THR A 103 -0.27 3.60 5.47
N SER A 104 0.58 2.83 4.81
CA SER A 104 0.72 1.39 5.03
C SER A 104 2.18 0.97 5.04
N ILE A 105 2.49 -0.03 5.85
CA ILE A 105 3.78 -0.70 5.85
C ILE A 105 3.52 -2.20 5.68
N PRO A 106 3.37 -2.72 4.44
CA PRO A 106 3.27 -4.13 4.19
C PRO A 106 4.63 -4.82 4.37
N ILE A 107 4.57 -6.01 5.00
CA ILE A 107 5.64 -6.99 5.02
C ILE A 107 5.10 -8.21 4.28
N TYR A 108 5.81 -8.70 3.26
CA TYR A 108 5.29 -9.69 2.36
C TYR A 108 6.37 -10.66 1.83
N LEU A 109 5.91 -11.83 1.45
CA LEU A 109 6.66 -12.75 0.59
C LEU A 109 6.44 -12.34 -0.86
N THR A 110 7.47 -12.46 -1.67
CA THR A 110 7.44 -12.18 -3.10
C THR A 110 7.94 -13.37 -3.89
N THR A 111 7.31 -13.63 -5.01
CA THR A 111 7.80 -14.58 -6.01
C THR A 111 7.94 -13.86 -7.34
N LYS A 112 9.02 -14.15 -8.06
CA LYS A 112 9.36 -13.54 -9.35
C LYS A 112 9.76 -14.64 -10.33
N TYR A 113 9.06 -14.72 -11.45
CA TYR A 113 9.39 -15.63 -12.55
C TYR A 113 9.98 -14.86 -13.70
N ASN A 114 11.26 -15.07 -13.96
CA ASN A 114 11.99 -14.46 -15.06
C ASN A 114 11.66 -15.21 -16.36
N ILE A 115 11.12 -14.50 -17.35
CA ILE A 115 10.76 -15.09 -18.65
C ILE A 115 12.06 -15.29 -19.43
N PRO A 116 12.42 -16.55 -19.77
CA PRO A 116 13.68 -16.83 -20.45
C PRO A 116 13.62 -16.36 -21.90
N ILE A 117 14.28 -15.24 -22.20
CA ILE A 117 14.46 -14.73 -23.57
C ILE A 117 15.94 -14.43 -23.79
N ASN A 118 16.38 -14.57 -25.02
CA ASN A 118 17.75 -14.24 -25.40
C ASN A 118 17.89 -12.74 -25.67
N SER A 119 17.86 -11.93 -24.60
CA SER A 119 17.95 -10.48 -24.66
C SER A 119 18.61 -9.92 -23.38
N ASN A 120 19.17 -8.73 -23.48
CA ASN A 120 19.65 -8.00 -22.30
C ASN A 120 18.51 -7.47 -21.42
N ILE A 121 17.30 -7.40 -21.97
CA ILE A 121 16.08 -7.07 -21.24
C ILE A 121 15.49 -8.39 -20.74
N LYS A 122 15.27 -8.52 -19.43
CA LYS A 122 14.71 -9.69 -18.78
C LYS A 122 13.31 -9.37 -18.26
N PRO A 123 12.26 -9.69 -19.01
CA PRO A 123 10.90 -9.53 -18.51
C PRO A 123 10.61 -10.57 -17.43
N TYR A 124 9.75 -10.23 -16.49
CA TYR A 124 9.33 -11.12 -15.41
C TYR A 124 7.88 -10.90 -14.98
N LEU A 125 7.30 -11.92 -14.38
CA LEU A 125 6.05 -11.87 -13.66
C LEU A 125 6.35 -11.86 -12.16
N LYS A 126 5.51 -11.16 -11.40
CA LYS A 126 5.71 -11.01 -9.95
C LYS A 126 4.39 -11.15 -9.20
N ALA A 127 4.44 -11.80 -8.04
CA ALA A 127 3.31 -11.87 -7.12
C ALA A 127 3.80 -11.70 -5.69
N ASP A 128 3.02 -10.95 -4.90
CA ASP A 128 3.30 -10.62 -3.51
C ASP A 128 2.13 -11.05 -2.61
N LEU A 129 2.43 -11.60 -1.43
CA LEU A 129 1.44 -11.96 -0.42
C LEU A 129 2.00 -11.60 0.96
N GLY A 130 1.23 -10.85 1.74
CA GLY A 130 1.71 -10.41 3.05
C GLY A 130 0.65 -9.80 3.95
N TYR A 131 1.14 -9.04 4.89
CA TYR A 131 0.32 -8.35 5.88
C TYR A 131 0.70 -6.88 5.96
N SER A 132 -0.30 -6.00 5.88
CA SER A 132 -0.15 -4.56 5.89
C SER A 132 -0.44 -3.98 7.27
N PHE A 133 0.54 -3.29 7.83
CA PHE A 133 0.37 -2.45 9.02
C PHE A 133 -0.09 -1.08 8.56
N ASN A 134 -1.38 -0.82 8.78
CA ASN A 134 -2.04 0.38 8.33
C ASN A 134 -2.05 1.43 9.43
N HIS A 135 -1.92 2.68 9.05
CA HIS A 135 -1.93 3.81 9.96
C HIS A 135 -2.66 4.99 9.33
N ASN A 136 -3.56 5.61 10.11
CA ASN A 136 -4.17 6.88 9.74
C ASN A 136 -3.55 8.03 10.53
N SER A 137 -3.35 9.15 9.88
CA SER A 137 -2.88 10.38 10.51
C SER A 137 -4.02 11.38 10.59
N GLY A 138 -4.61 11.52 11.78
CA GLY A 138 -5.69 12.47 12.07
C GLY A 138 -7.05 11.81 12.30
N ASP A 139 -7.99 12.64 12.70
CA ASP A 139 -9.39 12.27 12.94
C ASP A 139 -10.25 12.59 11.71
N LEU A 140 -11.39 11.90 11.60
CA LEU A 140 -12.45 12.28 10.70
C LEU A 140 -13.02 13.61 11.15
N LYS A 141 -13.08 14.62 10.26
CA LYS A 141 -13.61 15.96 10.60
C LYS A 141 -14.88 16.23 9.83
N PHE A 142 -15.96 16.46 10.56
CA PHE A 142 -17.20 17.00 10.05
C PHE A 142 -17.18 18.51 10.30
N ILE A 143 -17.22 19.29 9.25
CA ILE A 143 -17.25 20.75 9.31
C ILE A 143 -18.65 21.16 8.84
N ASP A 144 -19.40 21.76 9.75
CA ASP A 144 -20.70 22.38 9.48
C ASP A 144 -20.48 23.89 9.31
N TYR A 145 -20.67 24.38 8.10
CA TYR A 145 -20.46 25.80 7.79
C TYR A 145 -21.62 26.69 8.25
N GLU A 146 -22.82 26.14 8.41
CA GLU A 146 -23.98 26.88 8.87
C GLU A 146 -23.91 27.17 10.37
N LEU A 147 -23.48 26.18 11.15
CA LEU A 147 -23.32 26.31 12.61
C LEU A 147 -21.90 26.81 13.00
N GLY A 148 -20.94 26.80 12.08
CA GLY A 148 -19.55 27.14 12.36
C GLY A 148 -18.84 26.13 13.26
N GLU A 149 -19.37 24.89 13.39
CA GLU A 149 -18.86 23.87 14.29
C GLU A 149 -18.00 22.84 13.54
N THR A 150 -16.99 22.31 14.23
CA THR A 150 -16.16 21.21 13.74
C THR A 150 -16.22 20.06 14.73
N ILE A 151 -16.82 18.96 14.32
CA ILE A 151 -16.90 17.72 15.08
C ILE A 151 -15.76 16.82 14.63
N LYS A 152 -14.92 16.38 15.57
CA LYS A 152 -13.85 15.40 15.33
C LYS A 152 -14.31 14.03 15.84
N VAL A 153 -14.29 13.03 14.96
CA VAL A 153 -14.63 11.66 15.31
C VAL A 153 -13.35 10.83 15.23
N SER A 154 -12.99 10.22 16.36
CA SER A 154 -11.83 9.33 16.41
C SER A 154 -12.06 8.14 15.49
N SER A 155 -11.14 7.90 14.59
CA SER A 155 -11.18 6.82 13.63
C SER A 155 -9.87 6.04 13.65
N ASP A 156 -9.93 4.73 13.45
CA ASP A 156 -8.77 3.84 13.43
C ASP A 156 -8.86 2.91 12.21
N ILE A 157 -7.75 2.80 11.48
CA ILE A 157 -7.65 1.90 10.34
C ILE A 157 -6.91 0.65 10.80
N LYS A 158 -7.59 -0.49 10.76
CA LYS A 158 -7.04 -1.78 11.17
C LYS A 158 -6.15 -2.37 10.10
N ASN A 159 -5.17 -3.12 10.55
CA ASN A 159 -4.26 -3.88 9.71
C ASN A 159 -4.99 -4.97 8.93
N GLY A 160 -4.44 -5.42 7.80
CA GLY A 160 -5.05 -6.45 6.98
C GLY A 160 -4.08 -7.13 6.03
N LEU A 161 -4.60 -8.00 5.17
CA LEU A 161 -3.80 -8.71 4.19
C LEU A 161 -3.33 -7.74 3.07
N TYR A 162 -2.17 -8.07 2.51
CA TYR A 162 -1.58 -7.39 1.37
C TYR A 162 -1.39 -8.38 0.22
N PHE A 163 -1.80 -7.98 -0.98
CA PHE A 163 -1.67 -8.73 -2.22
C PHE A 163 -1.08 -7.84 -3.31
N GLY A 164 -0.24 -8.41 -4.15
CA GLY A 164 0.28 -7.76 -5.32
C GLY A 164 0.44 -8.76 -6.46
N ILE A 165 0.14 -8.34 -7.69
CA ILE A 165 0.43 -9.10 -8.91
C ILE A 165 0.80 -8.13 -10.02
N GLY A 166 1.75 -8.51 -10.86
CA GLY A 166 2.14 -7.68 -11.97
C GLY A 166 3.27 -8.24 -12.78
N ALA A 167 3.86 -7.38 -13.58
CA ALA A 167 4.98 -7.69 -14.43
C ALA A 167 6.01 -6.58 -14.40
N GLY A 168 7.23 -6.89 -14.78
CA GLY A 168 8.30 -5.92 -14.85
C GLY A 168 9.35 -6.33 -15.86
N VAL A 169 10.33 -5.48 -15.95
CA VAL A 169 11.52 -5.69 -16.78
C VAL A 169 12.76 -5.35 -15.98
N GLU A 170 13.80 -6.12 -16.24
CA GLU A 170 15.14 -5.86 -15.72
C GLU A 170 16.09 -5.64 -16.92
N TYR A 171 16.85 -4.56 -16.87
CA TYR A 171 17.88 -4.22 -17.83
C TYR A 171 19.17 -3.90 -17.08
N ASN A 172 20.18 -4.73 -17.21
CA ASN A 172 21.36 -4.73 -16.35
C ASN A 172 20.91 -4.86 -14.87
N ASN A 173 21.13 -3.82 -14.07
CA ASN A 173 20.71 -3.78 -12.67
C ASN A 173 19.50 -2.85 -12.43
N PHE A 174 18.98 -2.21 -13.48
CA PHE A 174 17.78 -1.39 -13.36
C PHE A 174 16.54 -2.26 -13.51
N VAL A 175 15.53 -1.97 -12.69
CA VAL A 175 14.24 -2.67 -12.71
C VAL A 175 13.10 -1.68 -12.86
N ALA A 176 12.05 -2.09 -13.55
CA ALA A 176 10.79 -1.36 -13.62
C ALA A 176 9.64 -2.35 -13.49
N ASP A 177 8.70 -2.07 -12.58
CA ASP A 177 7.53 -2.89 -12.26
C ASP A 177 6.23 -2.14 -12.54
N LEU A 178 5.26 -2.82 -13.09
CA LEU A 178 3.86 -2.41 -13.08
C LEU A 178 3.06 -3.43 -12.29
N MET A 179 2.56 -3.02 -11.12
CA MET A 179 1.92 -3.92 -10.16
C MET A 179 0.50 -3.45 -9.81
N TYR A 180 -0.46 -4.36 -9.84
CA TYR A 180 -1.75 -4.19 -9.19
C TYR A 180 -1.63 -4.66 -7.74
N LYS A 181 -1.98 -3.82 -6.78
CA LYS A 181 -1.79 -4.06 -5.34
C LYS A 181 -3.09 -3.79 -4.58
N ILE A 182 -3.35 -4.58 -3.55
CA ILE A 182 -4.49 -4.44 -2.66
C ILE A 182 -4.00 -4.47 -1.22
N ASN A 183 -4.32 -3.43 -0.46
CA ASN A 183 -4.17 -3.39 0.99
C ASN A 183 -5.57 -3.58 1.60
N LYS A 184 -5.80 -4.72 2.23
CA LYS A 184 -7.01 -4.96 3.01
C LYS A 184 -6.96 -4.16 4.30
N ALA A 185 -8.03 -3.46 4.63
CA ALA A 185 -8.15 -2.69 5.85
C ALA A 185 -9.60 -2.68 6.36
N LYS A 186 -9.78 -2.36 7.65
CA LYS A 186 -11.09 -2.09 8.22
C LYS A 186 -11.07 -0.75 8.91
N PHE A 187 -12.06 0.05 8.63
CA PHE A 187 -12.26 1.33 9.28
C PHE A 187 -13.16 1.14 10.50
N GLU A 188 -12.65 1.48 11.68
CA GLU A 188 -13.38 1.40 12.92
C GLU A 188 -13.71 2.82 13.41
N THR A 189 -15.00 3.13 13.52
CA THR A 189 -15.49 4.39 14.08
C THR A 189 -16.08 4.12 15.45
N SER A 190 -15.65 4.90 16.44
CA SER A 190 -16.17 4.84 17.81
C SER A 190 -17.08 6.04 18.05
N THR A 191 -18.36 5.78 18.32
CA THR A 191 -19.33 6.79 18.73
C THR A 191 -19.82 6.50 20.14
N PRO A 192 -20.48 7.46 20.84
CA PRO A 192 -21.08 7.23 22.15
C PRO A 192 -22.13 6.09 22.13
N TYR A 193 -22.67 5.76 20.95
CA TYR A 193 -23.72 4.73 20.77
C TYR A 193 -23.18 3.36 20.36
N GLY A 194 -21.84 3.22 20.15
CA GLY A 194 -21.22 1.96 19.78
C GLY A 194 -20.06 2.10 18.79
N LYS A 195 -19.51 0.94 18.39
CA LYS A 195 -18.45 0.83 17.41
C LYS A 195 -18.99 0.24 16.12
N THR A 196 -18.70 0.91 15.01
CA THR A 196 -19.01 0.42 13.67
C THR A 196 -17.71 0.02 12.98
N LYS A 197 -17.75 -1.09 12.22
CA LYS A 197 -16.62 -1.59 11.43
C LYS A 197 -17.06 -1.75 9.99
N ASP A 198 -16.36 -1.08 9.09
CA ASP A 198 -16.60 -1.15 7.65
C ASP A 198 -15.31 -1.58 6.93
N ASP A 199 -15.46 -2.30 5.81
CA ASP A 199 -14.33 -2.64 4.98
C ASP A 199 -13.80 -1.36 4.28
N PHE A 200 -12.49 -1.18 4.33
CA PHE A 200 -11.82 -0.01 3.75
C PHE A 200 -10.60 -0.46 2.95
N ASP A 201 -10.86 -1.23 1.90
CA ASP A 201 -9.79 -1.75 1.05
C ASP A 201 -9.25 -0.67 0.13
N TYR A 202 -7.93 -0.69 -0.05
CA TYR A 202 -7.24 0.19 -0.98
C TYR A 202 -6.61 -0.61 -2.11
N SER A 203 -7.08 -0.36 -3.32
CA SER A 203 -6.60 -0.99 -4.56
C SER A 203 -5.89 0.03 -5.44
N ARG A 204 -4.77 -0.35 -6.05
CA ARG A 204 -3.98 0.55 -6.89
C ARG A 204 -3.20 -0.17 -7.98
N VAL A 205 -2.82 0.60 -9.01
CA VAL A 205 -1.78 0.22 -9.97
C VAL A 205 -0.59 1.13 -9.73
N THR A 206 0.54 0.54 -9.40
CA THR A 206 1.79 1.24 -9.08
C THR A 206 2.81 0.98 -10.17
N LEU A 207 3.41 2.04 -10.69
CA LEU A 207 4.60 1.97 -11.51
C LEU A 207 5.81 2.24 -10.63
N SER A 208 6.73 1.30 -10.54
CA SER A 208 7.94 1.40 -9.72
C SER A 208 9.17 1.31 -10.59
N VAL A 209 10.23 1.99 -10.18
CA VAL A 209 11.58 1.86 -10.74
C VAL A 209 12.57 1.64 -9.61
N GLY A 210 13.67 0.95 -9.90
CA GLY A 210 14.63 0.65 -8.87
C GLY A 210 15.94 0.09 -9.39
N TYR A 211 16.77 -0.31 -8.44
CA TYR A 211 18.09 -0.89 -8.70
C TYR A 211 18.26 -2.20 -7.93
N LYS A 212 18.87 -3.19 -8.60
CA LYS A 212 19.20 -4.51 -8.07
C LYS A 212 20.68 -4.58 -7.71
N PHE A 213 20.98 -4.99 -6.50
CA PHE A 213 22.32 -5.34 -6.04
C PHE A 213 22.41 -6.87 -5.98
N ASN A 214 23.46 -7.43 -6.53
CA ASN A 214 23.75 -8.87 -6.48
C ASN A 214 24.89 -9.11 -5.47
N PHE A 215 24.72 -10.09 -4.61
CA PHE A 215 25.67 -10.49 -3.59
C PHE A 215 26.06 -11.95 -3.74
#